data_bfe18d9ee096641913b89c73c167319b
#
_entry.id   bfe18d9ee096641913b89c73c167319b
#
_cell.length_a   1.000
_cell.length_b   1.000
_cell.length_c   1.000
_cell.angle_alpha   90.00
_cell.angle_beta   90.00
_cell.angle_gamma   90.00
#
_symmetry.space_group_name_H-M   'P 1'
#
loop_
_entity.id
_entity.type
_entity.pdbx_description
1 polymer ?
#
loop_
_entity_poly.entity_id
_entity_poly.type
_entity_poly.pdbx_seq_one_letter_code
_entity_poly.pdbx_strand_id
1 'polypeptide(L)'
;MTPNIHYKDREIDGERLEFPKDAIYWMGPNVTLRRCTLVFSVAARWLHLLSGSLIDCTIQAKSELKTLPWAPMKLKGCRFKGRFGGNDFGFREDLDERWRVGGIEDCDFSEARLNGCRFFNCDMSTIRLPRWPCFTFMDPRGHAVELGRHEWPGRFRILIEGLAKNPEGTVAETWHAPTVAEKLDTTAQELRAALEKVPWVFM
;
A
#
# COMPACT_ATOMS: atom_id res chain seq x y z
N MET A 1 -0.71 -29.61 -11.91
CA MET A 1 -1.52 -28.43 -12.32
C MET A 1 -1.76 -27.59 -11.08
N THR A 2 -1.42 -26.31 -11.07
CA THR A 2 -1.61 -25.44 -9.90
C THR A 2 -3.11 -25.21 -9.70
N PRO A 3 -3.69 -25.49 -8.53
CA PRO A 3 -5.11 -25.32 -8.28
C PRO A 3 -5.52 -23.84 -8.31
N ASN A 4 -6.74 -23.56 -8.79
CA ASN A 4 -7.38 -22.26 -8.69
C ASN A 4 -8.42 -22.28 -7.57
N ILE A 5 -8.28 -21.36 -6.63
CA ILE A 5 -9.19 -21.22 -5.48
C ILE A 5 -9.95 -19.91 -5.64
N HIS A 6 -11.27 -19.98 -5.63
CA HIS A 6 -12.15 -18.83 -5.85
C HIS A 6 -12.96 -18.50 -4.59
N TYR A 7 -12.83 -17.24 -4.16
CA TYR A 7 -13.69 -16.62 -3.16
C TYR A 7 -14.66 -15.67 -3.87
N LYS A 8 -15.82 -16.16 -4.27
CA LYS A 8 -16.82 -15.36 -4.98
C LYS A 8 -18.22 -15.59 -4.41
N ASP A 9 -19.09 -14.59 -4.55
CA ASP A 9 -20.50 -14.65 -4.18
C ASP A 9 -20.72 -15.22 -2.76
N ARG A 10 -19.90 -14.74 -1.80
CA ARG A 10 -19.96 -15.24 -0.41
C ARG A 10 -19.60 -14.17 0.61
N GLU A 11 -20.16 -14.34 1.79
CA GLU A 11 -19.78 -13.63 3.00
C GLU A 11 -19.10 -14.60 3.97
N ILE A 12 -17.96 -14.20 4.55
CA ILE A 12 -17.19 -14.97 5.52
C ILE A 12 -16.92 -14.06 6.71
N ASP A 13 -17.16 -14.55 7.91
CA ASP A 13 -17.05 -13.77 9.12
C ASP A 13 -16.23 -14.48 10.21
N GLY A 14 -15.27 -13.78 10.79
CA GLY A 14 -14.47 -14.24 11.92
C GLY A 14 -13.48 -15.36 11.63
N GLU A 15 -13.25 -15.69 10.36
CA GLU A 15 -12.38 -16.81 9.99
C GLU A 15 -10.92 -16.40 9.80
N ARG A 16 -10.04 -17.41 9.96
CA ARG A 16 -8.64 -17.33 9.57
C ARG A 16 -8.46 -18.01 8.22
N LEU A 17 -8.10 -17.25 7.20
CA LEU A 17 -7.90 -17.70 5.83
C LEU A 17 -6.40 -17.70 5.49
N GLU A 18 -5.88 -18.87 5.17
CA GLU A 18 -4.48 -19.04 4.75
C GLU A 18 -4.40 -19.09 3.22
N PHE A 19 -3.41 -18.34 2.69
CA PHE A 19 -3.12 -18.28 1.25
C PHE A 19 -1.70 -18.77 1.00
N PRO A 20 -1.46 -20.10 1.00
CA PRO A 20 -0.16 -20.69 0.76
C PRO A 20 0.33 -20.52 -0.69
N LYS A 21 1.56 -21.01 -0.99
CA LYS A 21 2.23 -20.77 -2.29
C LYS A 21 1.83 -21.74 -3.40
N ASP A 22 0.96 -22.67 -3.11
CA ASP A 22 0.63 -23.84 -3.96
C ASP A 22 -0.61 -23.65 -4.83
N ALA A 23 -1.26 -22.47 -4.78
CA ALA A 23 -2.47 -22.19 -5.53
C ALA A 23 -2.49 -20.76 -6.11
N ILE A 24 -3.40 -20.54 -7.06
CA ILE A 24 -3.79 -19.24 -7.57
C ILE A 24 -5.11 -18.85 -6.90
N TYR A 25 -5.18 -17.65 -6.36
CA TYR A 25 -6.33 -17.18 -5.59
C TYR A 25 -7.05 -16.05 -6.33
N TRP A 26 -8.37 -16.17 -6.39
CA TRP A 26 -9.27 -15.21 -6.99
C TRP A 26 -10.22 -14.69 -5.92
N MET A 27 -10.13 -13.42 -5.57
CA MET A 27 -10.98 -12.77 -4.57
C MET A 27 -12.01 -11.87 -5.28
N GLY A 28 -13.26 -12.30 -5.27
CA GLY A 28 -14.37 -11.69 -5.98
C GLY A 28 -14.81 -12.47 -7.22
N PRO A 29 -15.87 -11.99 -7.92
CA PRO A 29 -16.71 -10.86 -7.51
C PRO A 29 -17.56 -11.16 -6.27
N ASN A 30 -18.13 -10.07 -5.69
CA ASN A 30 -19.11 -10.14 -4.60
C ASN A 30 -18.62 -10.93 -3.36
N VAL A 31 -17.35 -10.79 -2.98
CA VAL A 31 -16.85 -11.34 -1.71
C VAL A 31 -16.90 -10.28 -0.63
N THR A 32 -17.43 -10.62 0.54
CA THR A 32 -17.36 -9.79 1.75
C THR A 32 -16.71 -10.61 2.86
N LEU A 33 -15.57 -10.13 3.36
CA LEU A 33 -14.90 -10.71 4.52
C LEU A 33 -15.01 -9.73 5.68
N ARG A 34 -15.51 -10.22 6.84
CA ARG A 34 -15.65 -9.43 8.07
C ARG A 34 -14.85 -10.06 9.18
N ARG A 35 -14.13 -9.26 9.95
CA ARG A 35 -13.36 -9.70 11.13
C ARG A 35 -12.47 -10.92 10.88
N CYS A 36 -12.08 -11.12 9.61
CA CYS A 36 -11.23 -12.24 9.19
C CYS A 36 -9.74 -11.91 9.35
N THR A 37 -8.93 -12.95 9.53
CA THR A 37 -7.48 -12.84 9.42
C THR A 37 -7.01 -13.51 8.13
N LEU A 38 -6.53 -12.70 7.18
CA LEU A 38 -6.01 -13.18 5.90
C LEU A 38 -4.47 -13.28 5.99
N VAL A 39 -3.93 -14.47 5.80
CA VAL A 39 -2.49 -14.74 5.91
C VAL A 39 -1.93 -15.10 4.53
N PHE A 40 -1.22 -14.15 3.93
CA PHE A 40 -0.64 -14.31 2.61
C PHE A 40 0.82 -14.81 2.67
N SER A 41 1.02 -16.06 2.27
CA SER A 41 2.34 -16.63 1.95
C SER A 41 2.58 -16.65 0.43
N VAL A 42 1.51 -16.57 -0.35
CA VAL A 42 1.49 -16.51 -1.80
C VAL A 42 2.14 -15.23 -2.33
N ALA A 43 2.78 -15.29 -3.49
CA ALA A 43 3.27 -14.10 -4.19
C ALA A 43 2.11 -13.33 -4.84
N ALA A 44 2.19 -12.01 -4.88
CA ALA A 44 1.12 -11.15 -5.41
C ALA A 44 0.65 -11.53 -6.83
N ARG A 45 1.55 -12.02 -7.71
CA ARG A 45 1.19 -12.47 -9.06
C ARG A 45 0.21 -13.64 -9.12
N TRP A 46 0.01 -14.34 -8.01
CA TRP A 46 -0.94 -15.45 -7.86
C TRP A 46 -2.18 -15.07 -7.04
N LEU A 47 -2.30 -13.79 -6.70
CA LEU A 47 -3.43 -13.25 -5.95
C LEU A 47 -4.17 -12.22 -6.82
N HIS A 48 -5.34 -12.58 -7.30
CA HIS A 48 -6.17 -11.75 -8.16
C HIS A 48 -7.32 -11.15 -7.35
N LEU A 49 -7.25 -9.83 -7.13
CA LEU A 49 -8.34 -9.08 -6.49
C LEU A 49 -9.26 -8.56 -7.60
N LEU A 50 -10.51 -8.99 -7.62
CA LEU A 50 -11.48 -8.62 -8.66
C LEU A 50 -12.47 -7.56 -8.18
N SER A 51 -13.23 -7.85 -7.13
CA SER A 51 -14.09 -6.88 -6.43
C SER A 51 -14.57 -7.49 -5.12
N GLY A 52 -14.77 -6.66 -4.10
CA GLY A 52 -15.27 -7.11 -2.82
C GLY A 52 -15.01 -6.14 -1.70
N SER A 53 -15.30 -6.57 -0.47
CA SER A 53 -15.12 -5.77 0.74
C SER A 53 -14.39 -6.55 1.82
N LEU A 54 -13.39 -5.90 2.43
CA LEU A 54 -12.72 -6.38 3.64
C LEU A 54 -13.06 -5.39 4.75
N ILE A 55 -13.74 -5.86 5.78
CA ILE A 55 -14.25 -5.04 6.88
C ILE A 55 -13.68 -5.58 8.19
N ASP A 56 -13.01 -4.72 8.96
CA ASP A 56 -12.38 -5.06 10.23
C ASP A 56 -11.44 -6.28 10.17
N CYS A 57 -10.82 -6.48 9.01
CA CYS A 57 -9.94 -7.63 8.76
C CYS A 57 -8.49 -7.33 9.14
N THR A 58 -7.75 -8.39 9.51
CA THR A 58 -6.29 -8.34 9.62
C THR A 58 -5.67 -8.96 8.36
N ILE A 59 -4.86 -8.18 7.64
CA ILE A 59 -4.15 -8.58 6.43
C ILE A 59 -2.67 -8.80 6.79
N GLN A 60 -2.23 -10.05 6.84
CA GLN A 60 -0.88 -10.43 7.23
C GLN A 60 -0.07 -10.95 6.03
N ALA A 61 0.95 -10.22 5.61
CA ALA A 61 1.90 -10.65 4.59
C ALA A 61 3.08 -11.40 5.25
N LYS A 62 3.16 -12.72 5.08
CA LYS A 62 4.28 -13.56 5.55
C LYS A 62 5.55 -13.38 4.71
N SER A 63 5.38 -13.11 3.43
CA SER A 63 6.41 -12.66 2.50
C SER A 63 6.01 -11.29 1.94
N GLU A 64 6.96 -10.57 1.34
CA GLU A 64 6.67 -9.26 0.77
C GLU A 64 5.65 -9.37 -0.38
N LEU A 65 4.49 -8.72 -0.24
CA LEU A 65 3.53 -8.55 -1.32
C LEU A 65 3.96 -7.38 -2.20
N LYS A 66 4.35 -7.69 -3.45
CA LYS A 66 4.84 -6.69 -4.40
C LYS A 66 3.81 -6.37 -5.47
N THR A 67 3.61 -5.07 -5.73
CA THR A 67 2.80 -4.56 -6.86
C THR A 67 1.38 -5.13 -6.91
N LEU A 68 0.74 -5.28 -5.74
CA LEU A 68 -0.66 -5.68 -5.66
C LEU A 68 -1.56 -4.44 -5.70
N PRO A 69 -2.45 -4.33 -6.70
CA PRO A 69 -3.45 -3.26 -6.73
C PRO A 69 -4.64 -3.64 -5.83
N TRP A 70 -4.91 -2.82 -4.81
CA TRP A 70 -6.07 -2.97 -3.93
C TRP A 70 -7.31 -2.21 -4.44
N ALA A 71 -7.15 -1.42 -5.50
CA ALA A 71 -8.22 -0.61 -6.08
C ALA A 71 -9.56 -1.33 -6.36
N PRO A 72 -9.60 -2.65 -6.65
CA PRO A 72 -10.87 -3.37 -6.77
C PRO A 72 -11.57 -3.66 -5.44
N MET A 73 -10.90 -3.45 -4.30
CA MET A 73 -11.40 -3.84 -2.98
C MET A 73 -11.80 -2.62 -2.15
N LYS A 74 -12.93 -2.71 -1.44
CA LYS A 74 -13.29 -1.77 -0.38
C LYS A 74 -12.67 -2.23 0.93
N LEU A 75 -11.80 -1.41 1.50
CA LEU A 75 -11.07 -1.69 2.73
C LEU A 75 -11.57 -0.76 3.83
N LYS A 76 -12.19 -1.31 4.87
CA LYS A 76 -12.69 -0.53 6.00
C LYS A 76 -12.28 -1.15 7.33
N GLY A 77 -11.68 -0.35 8.22
CA GLY A 77 -11.25 -0.79 9.55
C GLY A 77 -10.16 -1.88 9.53
N CYS A 78 -9.45 -2.04 8.42
CA CYS A 78 -8.52 -3.14 8.24
C CYS A 78 -7.14 -2.82 8.86
N ARG A 79 -6.49 -3.85 9.40
CA ARG A 79 -5.12 -3.77 9.92
C ARG A 79 -4.16 -4.54 9.03
N PHE A 80 -3.09 -3.86 8.60
CA PHE A 80 -2.07 -4.43 7.73
C PHE A 80 -0.79 -4.75 8.51
N LYS A 81 -0.25 -5.97 8.32
CA LYS A 81 0.96 -6.46 8.99
C LYS A 81 1.90 -7.10 7.98
N GLY A 82 3.20 -6.83 8.13
CA GLY A 82 4.23 -7.39 7.26
C GLY A 82 4.73 -6.41 6.21
N ARG A 83 5.20 -6.90 5.06
CA ARG A 83 5.91 -6.08 4.06
C ARG A 83 5.08 -5.93 2.78
N PHE A 84 4.94 -4.67 2.34
CA PHE A 84 4.22 -4.30 1.13
C PHE A 84 5.10 -3.38 0.28
N GLY A 85 5.34 -3.77 -0.98
CA GLY A 85 6.17 -3.01 -1.91
C GLY A 85 5.42 -2.64 -3.18
N GLY A 86 5.35 -1.36 -3.55
CA GLY A 86 4.69 -0.90 -4.76
C GLY A 86 3.19 -1.21 -4.83
N ASN A 87 2.51 -1.22 -3.67
CA ASN A 87 1.07 -1.46 -3.62
C ASN A 87 0.30 -0.16 -3.76
N ASP A 88 -0.83 -0.22 -4.45
CA ASP A 88 -1.76 0.90 -4.64
C ASP A 88 -3.04 0.65 -3.84
N PHE A 89 -3.40 1.58 -2.96
CA PHE A 89 -4.58 1.53 -2.10
C PHE A 89 -5.55 2.65 -2.46
N GLY A 90 -6.85 2.39 -2.36
CA GLY A 90 -7.89 3.37 -2.58
C GLY A 90 -8.42 3.37 -4.02
N PHE A 91 -9.22 4.39 -4.35
CA PHE A 91 -9.91 4.51 -5.63
C PHE A 91 -8.97 5.13 -6.69
N ARG A 92 -8.90 4.52 -7.86
CA ARG A 92 -8.09 5.02 -8.97
C ARG A 92 -8.97 5.34 -10.18
N GLU A 93 -8.96 6.59 -10.63
CA GLU A 93 -9.74 7.06 -11.77
C GLU A 93 -9.14 6.68 -13.14
N ASP A 94 -7.82 6.49 -13.18
CA ASP A 94 -7.07 6.11 -14.39
C ASP A 94 -7.22 4.64 -14.79
N LEU A 95 -7.88 3.83 -13.95
CA LEU A 95 -8.16 2.43 -14.25
C LEU A 95 -9.50 2.27 -15.01
N ASP A 96 -9.67 1.10 -15.65
CA ASP A 96 -10.94 0.64 -16.21
C ASP A 96 -12.05 0.68 -15.13
N GLU A 97 -13.29 1.03 -15.53
CA GLU A 97 -14.43 1.17 -14.60
C GLU A 97 -14.64 -0.04 -13.68
N ARG A 98 -14.33 -1.24 -14.16
CA ARG A 98 -14.40 -2.48 -13.37
C ARG A 98 -13.48 -2.45 -12.15
N TRP A 99 -12.46 -1.64 -12.18
CA TRP A 99 -11.45 -1.52 -11.11
C TRP A 99 -11.63 -0.25 -10.25
N ARG A 100 -12.61 0.60 -10.60
CA ARG A 100 -12.89 1.87 -9.89
C ARG A 100 -13.84 1.71 -8.70
N VAL A 101 -14.03 0.50 -8.20
CA VAL A 101 -15.03 0.19 -7.16
C VAL A 101 -14.45 0.20 -5.75
N GLY A 102 -13.14 0.30 -5.63
CA GLY A 102 -12.44 0.21 -4.34
C GLY A 102 -12.52 1.49 -3.51
N GLY A 103 -11.91 1.41 -2.36
CA GLY A 103 -11.78 2.51 -1.41
C GLY A 103 -11.02 2.06 -0.19
N ILE A 104 -10.58 3.00 0.64
CA ILE A 104 -9.90 2.72 1.89
C ILE A 104 -10.28 3.76 2.94
N GLU A 105 -10.73 3.30 4.10
CA GLU A 105 -11.04 4.14 5.26
C GLU A 105 -10.75 3.41 6.59
N ASP A 106 -10.44 4.15 7.63
CA ASP A 106 -10.22 3.65 9.00
C ASP A 106 -9.17 2.53 9.10
N CYS A 107 -8.18 2.51 8.18
CA CYS A 107 -7.21 1.43 8.10
C CYS A 107 -5.92 1.72 8.87
N ASP A 108 -5.33 0.68 9.48
CA ASP A 108 -4.13 0.74 10.30
C ASP A 108 -2.96 0.01 9.65
N PHE A 109 -1.92 0.76 9.28
CA PHE A 109 -0.65 0.26 8.73
C PHE A 109 0.51 0.37 9.72
N SER A 110 0.26 0.69 11.00
CA SER A 110 1.33 0.92 11.99
C SER A 110 2.26 -0.29 12.20
N GLU A 111 1.78 -1.51 11.91
CA GLU A 111 2.55 -2.76 11.96
C GLU A 111 3.02 -3.23 10.56
N ALA A 112 2.87 -2.39 9.54
CA ALA A 112 3.30 -2.68 8.18
C ALA A 112 4.60 -1.96 7.83
N ARG A 113 5.42 -2.59 6.99
CA ARG A 113 6.53 -1.95 6.29
C ARG A 113 6.09 -1.65 4.87
N LEU A 114 5.91 -0.37 4.56
CA LEU A 114 5.52 0.12 3.25
C LEU A 114 6.73 0.65 2.49
N ASN A 115 6.88 0.26 1.21
CA ASN A 115 7.96 0.76 0.37
C ASN A 115 7.47 1.01 -1.06
N GLY A 116 7.38 2.28 -1.48
CA GLY A 116 6.79 2.69 -2.75
C GLY A 116 5.28 2.39 -2.82
N CYS A 117 4.59 2.47 -1.69
CA CYS A 117 3.14 2.27 -1.61
C CYS A 117 2.41 3.60 -1.71
N ARG A 118 1.34 3.64 -2.51
CA ARG A 118 0.59 4.86 -2.79
C ARG A 118 -0.86 4.74 -2.32
N PHE A 119 -1.40 5.88 -1.91
CA PHE A 119 -2.79 6.04 -1.50
C PHE A 119 -3.49 6.99 -2.46
N PHE A 120 -4.67 6.60 -2.94
CA PHE A 120 -5.42 7.31 -3.98
C PHE A 120 -6.80 7.70 -3.49
N ASN A 121 -7.18 8.97 -3.71
CA ASN A 121 -8.54 9.48 -3.52
C ASN A 121 -9.18 9.02 -2.20
N CYS A 122 -8.44 9.10 -1.10
CA CYS A 122 -8.91 8.74 0.23
C CYS A 122 -8.57 9.83 1.24
N ASP A 123 -9.30 9.83 2.35
CA ASP A 123 -9.01 10.71 3.49
C ASP A 123 -7.89 10.12 4.34
N MET A 124 -6.69 10.70 4.24
CA MET A 124 -5.51 10.26 4.99
C MET A 124 -5.65 10.45 6.50
N SER A 125 -6.60 11.27 6.98
CA SER A 125 -6.86 11.43 8.41
C SER A 125 -7.47 10.17 9.05
N THR A 126 -8.07 9.30 8.26
CA THR A 126 -8.62 8.00 8.68
C THR A 126 -7.58 6.87 8.60
N ILE A 127 -6.39 7.15 8.06
CA ILE A 127 -5.35 6.14 7.84
C ILE A 127 -4.23 6.28 8.87
N ARG A 128 -4.00 5.23 9.62
CA ARG A 128 -2.88 5.17 10.55
C ARG A 128 -1.63 4.64 9.84
N LEU A 129 -0.71 5.54 9.50
CA LEU A 129 0.52 5.22 8.79
C LEU A 129 1.60 4.63 9.71
N PRO A 130 2.52 3.80 9.17
CA PRO A 130 3.69 3.35 9.90
C PRO A 130 4.63 4.53 10.16
N ARG A 131 5.27 4.51 11.34
CA ARG A 131 6.28 5.50 11.70
C ARG A 131 7.66 5.11 11.19
N TRP A 132 8.63 5.97 11.45
CA TRP A 132 10.03 5.66 11.16
C TRP A 132 10.40 4.21 11.54
N PRO A 133 11.12 3.47 10.65
CA PRO A 133 11.83 3.90 9.44
C PRO A 133 10.98 4.00 8.16
N CYS A 134 9.66 3.91 8.21
CA CYS A 134 8.82 4.36 7.11
C CYS A 134 8.63 5.87 7.18
N PHE A 135 8.49 6.51 6.00
CA PHE A 135 8.17 7.92 5.87
C PHE A 135 7.20 8.12 4.72
N THR A 136 6.31 9.08 4.84
CA THR A 136 5.24 9.32 3.88
C THR A 136 5.25 10.76 3.41
N PHE A 137 5.32 10.96 2.09
CA PHE A 137 5.04 12.24 1.46
C PHE A 137 3.53 12.41 1.35
N MET A 138 3.00 13.45 2.00
CA MET A 138 1.61 13.87 1.86
C MET A 138 1.51 14.79 0.63
N ASP A 139 0.47 14.61 -0.18
CA ASP A 139 0.29 15.32 -1.46
C ASP A 139 1.58 15.41 -2.30
N PRO A 140 2.17 14.27 -2.69
CA PRO A 140 3.50 14.24 -3.31
C PRO A 140 3.58 15.03 -4.62
N ARG A 141 2.49 15.13 -5.37
CA ARG A 141 2.43 15.91 -6.62
C ARG A 141 2.35 17.41 -6.35
N GLY A 142 1.50 17.82 -5.41
CA GLY A 142 1.34 19.23 -5.04
C GLY A 142 2.64 19.85 -4.51
N HIS A 143 3.41 19.07 -3.77
CA HIS A 143 4.67 19.51 -3.18
C HIS A 143 5.93 19.19 -4.00
N ALA A 144 5.79 18.54 -5.16
CA ALA A 144 6.96 18.08 -5.94
C ALA A 144 7.93 19.20 -6.34
N VAL A 145 7.43 20.38 -6.70
CA VAL A 145 8.26 21.55 -7.07
C VAL A 145 9.06 22.04 -5.87
N GLU A 146 8.45 22.11 -4.71
CA GLU A 146 9.09 22.58 -3.49
C GLU A 146 10.11 21.56 -2.99
N LEU A 147 9.76 20.28 -2.97
CA LEU A 147 10.66 19.17 -2.69
C LEU A 147 11.90 19.18 -3.60
N GLY A 148 11.73 19.53 -4.88
CA GLY A 148 12.83 19.67 -5.84
C GLY A 148 13.84 20.76 -5.51
N ARG A 149 13.49 21.73 -4.64
CA ARG A 149 14.38 22.83 -4.21
C ARG A 149 15.22 22.49 -2.98
N HIS A 150 14.87 21.42 -2.26
CA HIS A 150 15.65 20.94 -1.13
C HIS A 150 16.93 20.22 -1.57
N GLU A 151 17.95 20.29 -0.73
CA GLU A 151 19.14 19.48 -0.87
C GLU A 151 18.88 18.08 -0.30
N TRP A 152 19.12 17.06 -1.14
CA TRP A 152 18.89 15.67 -0.79
C TRP A 152 20.20 14.87 -0.78
N PRO A 153 20.38 13.94 0.17
CA PRO A 153 21.59 13.15 0.26
C PRO A 153 21.66 12.09 -0.86
N GLY A 154 22.87 11.78 -1.29
CA GLY A 154 23.13 10.77 -2.30
C GLY A 154 22.36 11.03 -3.60
N ARG A 155 21.71 10.00 -4.13
CA ARG A 155 20.85 10.08 -5.31
C ARG A 155 19.36 10.19 -4.99
N PHE A 156 18.98 10.56 -3.77
CA PHE A 156 17.57 10.61 -3.34
C PHE A 156 16.73 11.56 -4.19
N ARG A 157 17.34 12.57 -4.83
CA ARG A 157 16.68 13.44 -5.79
C ARG A 157 15.93 12.70 -6.90
N ILE A 158 16.41 11.51 -7.31
CA ILE A 158 15.74 10.68 -8.32
C ILE A 158 14.33 10.28 -7.85
N LEU A 159 14.16 9.93 -6.56
CA LEU A 159 12.86 9.63 -5.99
C LEU A 159 11.98 10.88 -5.98
N ILE A 160 12.52 12.02 -5.55
CA ILE A 160 11.78 13.29 -5.52
C ILE A 160 11.26 13.69 -6.90
N GLU A 161 12.08 13.57 -7.95
CA GLU A 161 11.67 13.83 -9.34
C GLU A 161 10.58 12.85 -9.81
N GLY A 162 10.52 11.66 -9.23
CA GLY A 162 9.46 10.67 -9.47
C GLY A 162 8.11 11.08 -8.89
N LEU A 163 8.08 11.81 -7.77
CA LEU A 163 6.83 12.21 -7.10
C LEU A 163 5.91 13.05 -7.98
N ALA A 164 6.49 13.95 -8.80
CA ALA A 164 5.75 14.76 -9.76
C ALA A 164 5.01 13.93 -10.84
N LYS A 165 5.50 12.71 -11.09
CA LYS A 165 4.98 11.78 -12.11
C LYS A 165 3.96 10.79 -11.56
N ASN A 166 3.63 10.88 -10.27
CA ASN A 166 2.61 10.04 -9.69
C ASN A 166 1.28 10.19 -10.45
N PRO A 167 0.48 9.11 -10.59
CA PRO A 167 -0.86 9.20 -11.15
C PRO A 167 -1.72 10.23 -10.43
N GLU A 168 -2.70 10.78 -11.15
CA GLU A 168 -3.68 11.67 -10.56
C GLU A 168 -4.43 11.01 -9.42
N GLY A 169 -4.85 11.81 -8.42
CA GLY A 169 -5.50 11.30 -7.22
C GLY A 169 -4.55 10.68 -6.18
N THR A 170 -3.22 10.68 -6.41
CA THR A 170 -2.26 10.24 -5.39
C THR A 170 -2.21 11.26 -4.25
N VAL A 171 -2.75 10.90 -3.08
CA VAL A 171 -2.82 11.74 -1.88
C VAL A 171 -1.65 11.51 -0.92
N ALA A 172 -1.02 10.34 -0.98
CA ALA A 172 0.18 10.03 -0.19
C ALA A 172 1.02 8.94 -0.84
N GLU A 173 2.33 8.95 -0.57
CA GLU A 173 3.26 7.90 -0.98
C GLU A 173 4.23 7.58 0.15
N THR A 174 4.30 6.31 0.55
CA THR A 174 5.11 5.82 1.69
C THR A 174 6.29 5.00 1.24
N TRP A 175 7.45 5.28 1.84
CA TRP A 175 8.72 4.61 1.57
C TRP A 175 9.37 4.09 2.85
N HIS A 176 10.27 3.11 2.71
CA HIS A 176 11.05 2.56 3.81
C HIS A 176 12.51 3.04 3.69
N ALA A 177 12.96 3.87 4.61
CA ALA A 177 14.24 4.57 4.55
C ALA A 177 15.47 3.64 4.33
N PRO A 178 15.64 2.50 5.06
CA PRO A 178 16.76 1.60 4.79
C PRO A 178 16.77 1.04 3.37
N THR A 179 15.59 0.69 2.82
CA THR A 179 15.47 0.15 1.45
C THR A 179 15.78 1.19 0.38
N VAL A 180 15.38 2.44 0.63
CA VAL A 180 15.66 3.56 -0.27
C VAL A 180 17.13 3.96 -0.19
N ALA A 181 17.68 4.05 1.02
CA ALA A 181 19.08 4.43 1.25
C ALA A 181 20.06 3.50 0.53
N GLU A 182 19.84 2.18 0.64
CA GLU A 182 20.65 1.16 -0.05
C GLU A 182 20.69 1.37 -1.59
N LYS A 183 19.56 1.80 -2.17
CA LYS A 183 19.44 1.97 -3.64
C LYS A 183 19.95 3.32 -4.14
N LEU A 184 19.99 4.34 -3.29
CA LEU A 184 20.23 5.73 -3.67
C LEU A 184 21.53 6.31 -3.08
N ASP A 185 22.49 5.46 -2.73
CA ASP A 185 23.84 5.82 -2.26
C ASP A 185 23.82 6.83 -1.09
N THR A 186 23.01 6.54 -0.07
CA THR A 186 22.90 7.35 1.14
C THR A 186 22.66 6.45 2.36
N THR A 187 22.46 7.03 3.52
CA THR A 187 22.13 6.33 4.75
C THR A 187 20.72 6.70 5.23
N ALA A 188 20.09 5.79 5.99
CA ALA A 188 18.80 6.09 6.60
C ALA A 188 18.87 7.30 7.53
N GLN A 189 20.01 7.53 8.20
CA GLN A 189 20.21 8.66 9.10
C GLN A 189 20.29 9.98 8.33
N GLU A 190 21.02 10.03 7.20
CA GLU A 190 21.07 11.23 6.35
C GLU A 190 19.70 11.55 5.75
N LEU A 191 18.97 10.50 5.30
CA LEU A 191 17.59 10.66 4.84
C LEU A 191 16.70 11.25 5.92
N ARG A 192 16.79 10.74 7.17
CA ARG A 192 16.00 11.24 8.28
C ARG A 192 16.27 12.73 8.52
N ALA A 193 17.54 13.11 8.59
CA ALA A 193 17.95 14.51 8.82
C ALA A 193 17.47 15.47 7.71
N ALA A 194 17.36 14.98 6.46
CA ALA A 194 16.81 15.75 5.36
C ALA A 194 15.27 15.84 5.42
N LEU A 195 14.60 14.73 5.70
CA LEU A 195 13.13 14.63 5.75
C LEU A 195 12.54 15.42 6.93
N GLU A 196 13.22 15.47 8.08
CA GLU A 196 12.79 16.27 9.26
C GLU A 196 12.66 17.77 8.97
N LYS A 197 13.27 18.26 7.89
CA LYS A 197 13.16 19.67 7.44
C LYS A 197 11.92 19.93 6.57
N VAL A 198 11.16 18.91 6.24
CA VAL A 198 10.04 18.98 5.29
C VAL A 198 8.71 18.81 6.05
N PRO A 199 7.87 19.85 6.16
CA PRO A 199 6.71 19.85 7.04
C PRO A 199 5.58 18.88 6.62
N TRP A 200 5.49 18.50 5.36
CA TRP A 200 4.49 17.56 4.84
C TRP A 200 5.01 16.11 4.68
N VAL A 201 6.07 15.80 5.38
CA VAL A 201 6.54 14.42 5.53
C VAL A 201 6.11 13.88 6.89
N PHE A 202 5.36 12.80 6.89
CA PHE A 202 5.01 12.05 8.09
C PHE A 202 6.07 10.98 8.35
N MET A 203 6.54 10.86 9.61
CA MET A 203 7.53 9.86 10.05
C MET A 203 7.14 9.20 11.37
#